data_8cd7e029f1810f9953d64302e3a1324f
#
_entry.id   8cd7e029f1810f9953d64302e3a1324f
#
_cell.length_a   1.000
_cell.length_b   1.000
_cell.length_c   1.000
_cell.angle_alpha   90.00
_cell.angle_beta   90.00
_cell.angle_gamma   90.00
#
_symmetry.space_group_name_H-M   'P 1'
#
loop_
_entity.id
_entity.type
_entity.pdbx_description
1 polymer ?
#
loop_
_entity_poly.entity_id
_entity_poly.type
_entity_poly.pdbx_seq_one_letter_code
_entity_poly.pdbx_strand_id
1 'polypeptide(L)'
;IKPSSEKGIHADAYKHHPLVNFVIHTHQKAATIVSITGMEIKNVYNEFKPVLGDYVPVAEYAMSTTNPLRKKVEKCMMMNPSCRAFMLMHHGTLCLGESFDQAFEVAGALEKCCEKVIKDNYLRHSWDKTYSVDNKLNYFLNKENAGKMPEAICDLGSSVRNGNIFTLTYDGGKKVDVDMITGLAINGIAPKCAKIHRAIYASQSCTMIKHVANPYEVAVSCLDETMYPMIDDFAQIVGVDVKCVPWIDGDTDECAKEIGKAIDGRNAVLIQGNGALVTGNSDGDMQALDLIMEKGCEAQVDVSIFNRPHFVPKAECFLMRTVYLAKYSKQINK
;
A
#
# COMPACT_ATOMS: atom_id res chain seq x y z
N ILE A 1 -12.83 24.28 -8.58
CA ILE A 1 -12.20 22.99 -8.21
C ILE A 1 -11.04 22.76 -9.19
N LYS A 2 -9.85 22.45 -8.68
CA LYS A 2 -8.72 22.11 -9.51
C LYS A 2 -8.91 20.67 -10.05
N PRO A 3 -8.83 20.44 -11.37
CA PRO A 3 -8.99 19.10 -11.93
C PRO A 3 -7.81 18.19 -11.54
N SER A 4 -8.05 16.86 -11.61
CA SER A 4 -7.01 15.84 -11.39
C SER A 4 -5.78 16.10 -12.27
N SER A 5 -4.62 15.71 -11.79
CA SER A 5 -3.37 15.69 -12.58
C SER A 5 -3.47 14.76 -13.80
N GLU A 6 -4.33 13.76 -13.74
CA GLU A 6 -4.56 12.76 -14.80
C GLU A 6 -5.78 13.03 -15.68
N LYS A 7 -6.32 14.24 -15.64
CA LYS A 7 -7.43 14.68 -16.52
C LYS A 7 -7.20 14.40 -18.02
N GLY A 8 -5.94 14.30 -18.45
CA GLY A 8 -5.60 13.96 -19.83
C GLY A 8 -6.02 12.53 -20.21
N ILE A 9 -5.92 11.57 -19.30
CA ILE A 9 -6.38 10.19 -19.51
C ILE A 9 -7.91 10.16 -19.67
N HIS A 10 -8.65 10.91 -18.84
CA HIS A 10 -10.10 11.04 -18.98
C HIS A 10 -10.49 11.66 -20.32
N ALA A 11 -9.79 12.71 -20.75
CA ALA A 11 -10.05 13.34 -22.05
C ALA A 11 -9.82 12.39 -23.23
N ASP A 12 -8.75 11.56 -23.16
CA ASP A 12 -8.48 10.55 -24.18
C ASP A 12 -9.53 9.44 -24.18
N ALA A 13 -10.04 9.04 -23.02
CA ALA A 13 -11.15 8.08 -22.93
C ALA A 13 -12.40 8.58 -23.65
N TYR A 14 -12.83 9.81 -23.42
CA TYR A 14 -13.98 10.40 -24.14
C TYR A 14 -13.74 10.54 -25.64
N LYS A 15 -12.50 10.79 -26.05
CA LYS A 15 -12.13 10.91 -27.47
C LYS A 15 -12.20 9.57 -28.21
N HIS A 16 -11.74 8.49 -27.58
CA HIS A 16 -11.62 7.17 -28.23
C HIS A 16 -12.83 6.25 -27.98
N HIS A 17 -13.70 6.60 -27.04
CA HIS A 17 -14.93 5.87 -26.73
C HIS A 17 -16.15 6.83 -26.78
N PRO A 18 -16.70 7.14 -27.97
CA PRO A 18 -17.70 8.21 -28.15
C PRO A 18 -19.03 8.02 -27.37
N LEU A 19 -19.36 6.79 -26.98
CA LEU A 19 -20.55 6.48 -26.19
C LEU A 19 -20.35 6.67 -24.69
N VAL A 20 -19.10 6.87 -24.26
CA VAL A 20 -18.74 7.01 -22.83
C VAL A 20 -19.02 8.44 -22.38
N ASN A 21 -19.79 8.59 -21.31
CA ASN A 21 -20.08 9.85 -20.66
C ASN A 21 -19.47 9.95 -19.26
N PHE A 22 -19.06 8.82 -18.67
CA PHE A 22 -18.45 8.76 -17.34
C PHE A 22 -17.17 7.91 -17.37
N VAL A 23 -16.14 8.46 -16.77
CA VAL A 23 -14.84 7.81 -16.62
C VAL A 23 -14.45 7.84 -15.14
N ILE A 24 -14.22 6.67 -14.58
CA ILE A 24 -13.77 6.52 -13.19
C ILE A 24 -12.35 5.98 -13.22
N HIS A 25 -11.44 6.70 -12.58
CA HIS A 25 -10.10 6.22 -12.27
C HIS A 25 -10.03 5.88 -10.79
N THR A 26 -9.66 4.65 -10.48
CA THR A 26 -9.61 4.14 -9.10
C THR A 26 -8.32 3.36 -8.83
N HIS A 27 -7.94 3.33 -7.55
CA HIS A 27 -6.82 2.53 -7.06
C HIS A 27 -7.34 1.35 -6.23
N GLN A 28 -8.26 0.58 -6.79
CA GLN A 28 -8.87 -0.60 -6.17
C GLN A 28 -7.81 -1.63 -5.79
N LYS A 29 -8.01 -2.36 -4.70
CA LYS A 29 -6.98 -3.22 -4.12
C LYS A 29 -6.63 -4.40 -5.03
N ALA A 30 -7.58 -5.29 -5.31
CA ALA A 30 -7.33 -6.50 -6.08
C ALA A 30 -6.94 -6.20 -7.54
N ALA A 31 -7.63 -5.25 -8.18
CA ALA A 31 -7.32 -4.87 -9.56
C ALA A 31 -5.92 -4.23 -9.69
N THR A 32 -5.51 -3.40 -8.71
CA THR A 32 -4.15 -2.87 -8.67
C THR A 32 -3.11 -3.99 -8.49
N ILE A 33 -3.36 -4.95 -7.58
CA ILE A 33 -2.46 -6.08 -7.34
C ILE A 33 -2.29 -6.93 -8.61
N VAL A 34 -3.39 -7.27 -9.28
CA VAL A 34 -3.32 -8.02 -10.56
C VAL A 34 -2.55 -7.21 -11.61
N SER A 35 -2.74 -5.89 -11.65
CA SER A 35 -2.04 -5.02 -12.62
C SER A 35 -0.52 -5.08 -12.49
N ILE A 36 0.02 -5.25 -11.27
CA ILE A 36 1.46 -5.37 -11.00
C ILE A 36 2.08 -6.51 -11.81
N THR A 37 1.35 -7.61 -11.98
CA THR A 37 1.84 -8.78 -12.72
C THR A 37 2.00 -8.54 -14.22
N GLY A 38 1.48 -7.44 -14.76
CA GLY A 38 1.41 -7.16 -16.18
C GLY A 38 0.50 -8.13 -16.95
N MET A 39 -0.27 -8.97 -16.26
CA MET A 39 -1.14 -9.97 -16.87
C MET A 39 -2.49 -9.36 -17.26
N GLU A 40 -2.83 -9.51 -18.53
CA GLU A 40 -4.17 -9.24 -19.03
C GLU A 40 -5.14 -10.35 -18.62
N ILE A 41 -6.40 -10.04 -18.38
CA ILE A 41 -7.44 -11.05 -18.15
C ILE A 41 -8.03 -11.45 -19.50
N LYS A 42 -7.46 -12.51 -20.11
CA LYS A 42 -7.83 -12.96 -21.48
C LYS A 42 -9.15 -13.71 -21.56
N ASN A 43 -9.63 -14.26 -20.47
CA ASN A 43 -10.89 -14.98 -20.38
C ASN A 43 -11.59 -14.55 -19.09
N VAL A 44 -12.35 -13.48 -19.16
CA VAL A 44 -13.16 -13.01 -18.04
C VAL A 44 -14.16 -14.10 -17.64
N TYR A 45 -14.35 -14.30 -16.32
CA TYR A 45 -15.31 -15.27 -15.81
C TYR A 45 -16.73 -14.94 -16.27
N ASN A 46 -17.51 -15.99 -16.55
CA ASN A 46 -18.85 -15.84 -17.15
C ASN A 46 -19.77 -14.90 -16.37
N GLU A 47 -19.67 -14.86 -15.05
CA GLU A 47 -20.44 -13.95 -14.20
C GLU A 47 -20.11 -12.46 -14.41
N PHE A 48 -18.89 -12.13 -14.86
CA PHE A 48 -18.46 -10.74 -15.10
C PHE A 48 -18.51 -10.32 -16.57
N LYS A 49 -18.62 -11.27 -17.51
CA LYS A 49 -18.67 -10.99 -18.96
C LYS A 49 -19.74 -9.98 -19.38
N PRO A 50 -20.96 -10.01 -18.82
CA PRO A 50 -22.00 -9.04 -19.22
C PRO A 50 -21.56 -7.58 -18.99
N VAL A 51 -20.68 -7.33 -18.00
CA VAL A 51 -20.21 -5.99 -17.61
C VAL A 51 -18.86 -5.66 -18.22
N LEU A 52 -17.90 -6.60 -18.11
CA LEU A 52 -16.50 -6.36 -18.49
C LEU A 52 -16.18 -6.76 -19.95
N GLY A 53 -17.04 -7.59 -20.59
CA GLY A 53 -16.69 -8.27 -21.85
C GLY A 53 -15.82 -9.50 -21.61
N ASP A 54 -15.22 -10.01 -22.69
CA ASP A 54 -14.39 -11.23 -22.63
C ASP A 54 -12.95 -10.98 -22.20
N TYR A 55 -12.52 -9.72 -22.14
CA TYR A 55 -11.13 -9.34 -22.03
C TYR A 55 -10.93 -8.03 -21.26
N VAL A 56 -9.93 -8.01 -20.35
CA VAL A 56 -9.48 -6.79 -19.67
C VAL A 56 -7.98 -6.60 -19.93
N PRO A 57 -7.60 -5.54 -20.67
CA PRO A 57 -6.21 -5.22 -20.97
C PRO A 57 -5.47 -4.56 -19.82
N VAL A 58 -4.13 -4.60 -19.89
CA VAL A 58 -3.24 -3.85 -19.00
C VAL A 58 -2.47 -2.83 -19.83
N ALA A 59 -2.56 -1.55 -19.48
CA ALA A 59 -1.67 -0.53 -20.00
C ALA A 59 -0.26 -0.71 -19.41
N GLU A 60 0.76 -0.67 -20.25
CA GLU A 60 2.15 -0.77 -19.82
C GLU A 60 2.50 0.31 -18.80
N TYR A 61 3.42 -0.03 -17.91
CA TYR A 61 3.88 0.91 -16.87
C TYR A 61 4.52 2.18 -17.47
N ALA A 62 4.17 3.29 -16.87
CA ALA A 62 4.92 4.55 -16.88
C ALA A 62 4.58 5.32 -15.60
N MET A 63 5.51 6.16 -15.16
CA MET A 63 5.36 6.92 -13.92
C MET A 63 4.07 7.75 -13.89
N SER A 64 3.34 7.68 -12.79
CA SER A 64 2.07 8.39 -12.56
C SER A 64 2.17 9.90 -12.81
N THR A 65 1.07 10.52 -13.21
CA THR A 65 0.94 11.95 -13.50
C THR A 65 1.77 12.46 -14.69
N THR A 66 2.36 11.59 -15.51
CA THR A 66 3.22 11.96 -16.64
C THR A 66 2.56 11.78 -18.01
N ASN A 67 3.09 12.49 -19.02
CA ASN A 67 2.71 12.29 -20.42
C ASN A 67 3.00 10.87 -20.95
N PRO A 68 4.10 10.22 -20.61
CA PRO A 68 4.32 8.81 -20.96
C PRO A 68 3.19 7.88 -20.50
N LEU A 69 2.70 8.00 -19.23
CA LEU A 69 1.56 7.22 -18.77
C LEU A 69 0.33 7.47 -19.63
N ARG A 70 -0.02 8.75 -19.83
CA ARG A 70 -1.17 9.12 -20.67
C ARG A 70 -1.12 8.46 -22.05
N LYS A 71 0.06 8.53 -22.73
CA LYS A 71 0.26 7.93 -24.06
C LYS A 71 0.13 6.40 -24.06
N LYS A 72 0.60 5.73 -23.02
CA LYS A 72 0.48 4.27 -22.90
C LYS A 72 -0.96 3.85 -22.66
N VAL A 73 -1.69 4.58 -21.80
CA VAL A 73 -3.12 4.35 -21.57
C VAL A 73 -3.93 4.65 -22.83
N GLU A 74 -3.69 5.76 -23.54
CA GLU A 74 -4.31 6.09 -24.82
C GLU A 74 -4.09 4.97 -25.86
N LYS A 75 -2.85 4.51 -26.03
CA LYS A 75 -2.51 3.38 -26.92
C LYS A 75 -3.28 2.12 -26.53
N CYS A 76 -3.35 1.79 -25.24
CA CYS A 76 -4.09 0.63 -24.74
C CYS A 76 -5.59 0.73 -25.09
N MET A 77 -6.21 1.88 -24.89
CA MET A 77 -7.61 2.13 -25.26
C MET A 77 -7.84 2.00 -26.78
N MET A 78 -6.97 2.59 -27.59
CA MET A 78 -7.08 2.51 -29.07
C MET A 78 -6.97 1.08 -29.59
N MET A 79 -6.14 0.24 -28.97
CA MET A 79 -5.97 -1.18 -29.34
C MET A 79 -7.15 -2.05 -28.86
N ASN A 80 -7.94 -1.56 -27.90
CA ASN A 80 -9.03 -2.31 -27.26
C ASN A 80 -10.32 -1.48 -27.22
N PRO A 81 -10.88 -1.07 -28.36
CA PRO A 81 -11.98 -0.10 -28.42
C PRO A 81 -13.31 -0.61 -27.87
N SER A 82 -13.47 -1.91 -27.69
CA SER A 82 -14.67 -2.52 -27.09
C SER A 82 -14.58 -2.71 -25.57
N CYS A 83 -13.39 -2.51 -24.96
CA CYS A 83 -13.22 -2.70 -23.52
C CYS A 83 -13.73 -1.51 -22.75
N ARG A 84 -14.36 -1.79 -21.61
CA ARG A 84 -14.86 -0.78 -20.65
C ARG A 84 -13.99 -0.67 -19.41
N ALA A 85 -13.09 -1.63 -19.18
CA ALA A 85 -12.18 -1.68 -18.05
C ALA A 85 -10.73 -1.83 -18.53
N PHE A 86 -9.83 -1.07 -17.94
CA PHE A 86 -8.40 -1.08 -18.22
C PHE A 86 -7.64 -1.08 -16.91
N MET A 87 -6.72 -2.02 -16.74
CA MET A 87 -5.76 -2.01 -15.64
C MET A 87 -4.53 -1.17 -16.05
N LEU A 88 -4.01 -0.37 -15.13
CA LEU A 88 -2.80 0.42 -15.32
C LEU A 88 -1.70 -0.19 -14.45
N MET A 89 -0.67 -0.74 -15.07
CA MET A 89 0.40 -1.45 -14.35
C MET A 89 1.02 -0.58 -13.26
N HIS A 90 1.12 -1.11 -12.03
CA HIS A 90 1.61 -0.44 -10.81
C HIS A 90 0.79 0.75 -10.29
N HIS A 91 -0.37 1.04 -10.90
CA HIS A 91 -1.07 2.28 -10.61
C HIS A 91 -2.50 2.07 -10.13
N GLY A 92 -3.36 1.62 -11.00
CA GLY A 92 -4.79 1.46 -10.69
C GLY A 92 -5.58 1.01 -11.89
N THR A 93 -6.80 1.55 -12.06
CA THR A 93 -7.72 1.15 -13.11
C THR A 93 -8.43 2.33 -13.74
N LEU A 94 -8.87 2.19 -15.00
CA LEU A 94 -9.74 3.11 -15.67
C LEU A 94 -11.00 2.36 -16.09
N CYS A 95 -12.17 2.83 -15.65
CA CYS A 95 -13.47 2.21 -15.89
C CYS A 95 -14.39 3.19 -16.60
N LEU A 96 -15.02 2.73 -17.68
CA LEU A 96 -15.79 3.52 -18.62
C LEU A 96 -17.26 3.15 -18.57
N GLY A 97 -18.16 4.14 -18.64
CA GLY A 97 -19.60 3.93 -18.70
C GLY A 97 -20.35 5.02 -19.46
N GLU A 98 -21.51 4.67 -20.01
CA GLU A 98 -22.46 5.61 -20.63
C GLU A 98 -23.22 6.39 -19.55
N SER A 99 -23.30 5.83 -18.33
CA SER A 99 -23.83 6.46 -17.12
C SER A 99 -22.88 6.32 -15.95
N PHE A 100 -23.10 7.12 -14.90
CA PHE A 100 -22.38 7.03 -13.64
C PHE A 100 -22.48 5.62 -13.04
N ASP A 101 -23.71 5.09 -12.94
CA ASP A 101 -23.94 3.77 -12.35
C ASP A 101 -23.23 2.66 -13.14
N GLN A 102 -23.24 2.74 -14.48
CA GLN A 102 -22.52 1.77 -15.30
C GLN A 102 -21.01 1.84 -15.09
N ALA A 103 -20.42 3.04 -14.98
CA ALA A 103 -18.99 3.15 -14.73
C ALA A 103 -18.61 2.57 -13.35
N PHE A 104 -19.45 2.76 -12.33
CA PHE A 104 -19.28 2.14 -11.01
C PHE A 104 -19.49 0.62 -11.03
N GLU A 105 -20.47 0.13 -11.79
CA GLU A 105 -20.70 -1.30 -12.00
C GLU A 105 -19.47 -1.96 -12.64
N VAL A 106 -18.89 -1.32 -13.67
CA VAL A 106 -17.63 -1.77 -14.31
C VAL A 106 -16.49 -1.84 -13.30
N ALA A 107 -16.32 -0.80 -12.46
CA ALA A 107 -15.29 -0.79 -11.44
C ALA A 107 -15.49 -1.91 -10.41
N GLY A 108 -16.72 -2.08 -9.90
CA GLY A 108 -17.03 -3.13 -8.93
C GLY A 108 -16.89 -4.55 -9.51
N ALA A 109 -17.27 -4.75 -10.77
CA ALA A 109 -17.10 -6.03 -11.46
C ALA A 109 -15.62 -6.36 -11.69
N LEU A 110 -14.81 -5.36 -12.05
CA LEU A 110 -13.37 -5.52 -12.23
C LEU A 110 -12.68 -5.94 -10.92
N GLU A 111 -13.00 -5.28 -9.80
CA GLU A 111 -12.43 -5.64 -8.50
C GLU A 111 -12.74 -7.10 -8.13
N LYS A 112 -14.01 -7.49 -8.18
CA LYS A 112 -14.44 -8.87 -7.88
C LYS A 112 -13.84 -9.90 -8.85
N CYS A 113 -13.68 -9.55 -10.12
CA CYS A 113 -12.99 -10.39 -11.10
C CYS A 113 -11.54 -10.60 -10.71
N CYS A 114 -10.83 -9.54 -10.32
CA CYS A 114 -9.44 -9.62 -9.87
C CYS A 114 -9.28 -10.38 -8.54
N GLU A 115 -10.18 -10.21 -7.58
CA GLU A 115 -10.22 -11.05 -6.35
C GLU A 115 -10.31 -12.54 -6.70
N LYS A 116 -11.16 -12.88 -7.67
CA LYS A 116 -11.28 -14.26 -8.14
C LYS A 116 -10.02 -14.74 -8.86
N VAL A 117 -9.37 -13.89 -9.67
CA VAL A 117 -8.09 -14.20 -10.31
C VAL A 117 -7.01 -14.50 -9.26
N ILE A 118 -6.90 -13.70 -8.21
CA ILE A 118 -5.98 -13.92 -7.09
C ILE A 118 -6.29 -15.25 -6.41
N LYS A 119 -7.55 -15.49 -6.05
CA LYS A 119 -8.01 -16.74 -5.42
C LYS A 119 -7.67 -17.96 -6.26
N ASP A 120 -8.01 -17.95 -7.55
CA ASP A 120 -7.79 -19.09 -8.44
C ASP A 120 -6.29 -19.33 -8.67
N ASN A 121 -5.49 -18.26 -8.69
CA ASN A 121 -4.03 -18.37 -8.75
C ASN A 121 -3.47 -19.04 -7.49
N TYR A 122 -3.92 -18.63 -6.31
CA TYR A 122 -3.55 -19.29 -5.06
C TYR A 122 -3.93 -20.78 -5.07
N LEU A 123 -5.19 -21.12 -5.39
CA LEU A 123 -5.69 -22.51 -5.42
C LEU A 123 -4.94 -23.39 -6.44
N ARG A 124 -4.40 -22.80 -7.51
CA ARG A 124 -3.59 -23.50 -8.52
C ARG A 124 -2.22 -23.90 -7.97
N HIS A 125 -1.58 -23.03 -7.24
CA HIS A 125 -0.19 -23.19 -6.79
C HIS A 125 -0.08 -23.77 -5.37
N SER A 126 -1.06 -23.49 -4.50
CA SER A 126 -1.08 -23.97 -3.13
C SER A 126 -1.30 -25.49 -3.04
N TRP A 127 -0.66 -26.13 -2.06
CA TRP A 127 -0.96 -27.50 -1.65
C TRP A 127 -2.30 -27.60 -0.90
N ASP A 128 -2.66 -26.55 -0.15
CA ASP A 128 -3.97 -26.44 0.49
C ASP A 128 -4.99 -25.87 -0.50
N LYS A 129 -6.08 -26.60 -0.72
CA LYS A 129 -7.14 -26.18 -1.64
C LYS A 129 -8.25 -25.36 -0.98
N THR A 130 -8.00 -24.90 0.26
CA THR A 130 -8.91 -24.01 0.98
C THR A 130 -8.38 -22.58 0.96
N TYR A 131 -9.11 -21.66 0.33
CA TYR A 131 -8.74 -20.26 0.30
C TYR A 131 -9.20 -19.55 1.58
N SER A 132 -8.24 -19.10 2.36
CA SER A 132 -8.41 -18.16 3.48
C SER A 132 -7.18 -17.26 3.56
N VAL A 133 -7.28 -16.16 4.31
CA VAL A 133 -6.12 -15.28 4.56
C VAL A 133 -5.01 -16.07 5.25
N ASP A 134 -5.33 -16.81 6.29
CA ASP A 134 -4.32 -17.58 7.04
C ASP A 134 -3.59 -18.61 6.18
N ASN A 135 -4.33 -19.35 5.35
CA ASN A 135 -3.73 -20.33 4.44
C ASN A 135 -2.86 -19.65 3.37
N LYS A 136 -3.30 -18.50 2.87
CA LYS A 136 -2.53 -17.70 1.90
C LYS A 136 -1.22 -17.20 2.51
N LEU A 137 -1.26 -16.68 3.73
CA LEU A 137 -0.07 -16.21 4.45
C LEU A 137 0.87 -17.36 4.82
N ASN A 138 0.35 -18.48 5.28
CA ASN A 138 1.16 -19.68 5.56
C ASN A 138 1.85 -20.20 4.29
N TYR A 139 1.15 -20.19 3.15
CA TYR A 139 1.74 -20.55 1.87
C TYR A 139 2.86 -19.58 1.47
N PHE A 140 2.63 -18.28 1.59
CA PHE A 140 3.63 -17.23 1.32
C PHE A 140 4.88 -17.40 2.17
N LEU A 141 4.73 -17.50 3.49
CA LEU A 141 5.86 -17.65 4.42
C LEU A 141 6.69 -18.92 4.15
N ASN A 142 6.02 -20.05 3.86
CA ASN A 142 6.72 -21.27 3.47
C ASN A 142 7.47 -21.11 2.15
N LYS A 143 6.86 -20.46 1.16
CA LYS A 143 7.48 -20.24 -0.13
C LYS A 143 8.72 -19.35 -0.03
N GLU A 144 8.68 -18.31 0.80
CA GLU A 144 9.78 -17.37 1.02
C GLU A 144 10.77 -17.87 2.11
N ASN A 145 10.57 -19.07 2.68
CA ASN A 145 11.37 -19.63 3.78
C ASN A 145 11.43 -18.72 5.03
N ALA A 146 10.39 -17.96 5.29
CA ALA A 146 10.31 -16.95 6.35
C ALA A 146 9.80 -17.47 7.71
N GLY A 147 9.66 -18.79 7.84
CA GLY A 147 9.18 -19.42 9.08
C GLY A 147 7.64 -19.43 9.20
N LYS A 148 7.13 -19.12 10.38
CA LYS A 148 5.70 -19.12 10.69
C LYS A 148 5.25 -17.76 11.18
N MET A 149 3.95 -17.50 11.06
CA MET A 149 3.33 -16.35 11.74
C MET A 149 3.63 -16.41 13.24
N PRO A 150 4.01 -15.29 13.88
CA PRO A 150 4.22 -15.26 15.32
C PRO A 150 2.91 -15.54 16.06
N GLU A 151 3.00 -16.23 17.21
CA GLU A 151 1.83 -16.54 18.05
C GLU A 151 1.27 -15.30 18.77
N ALA A 152 2.12 -14.32 19.03
CA ALA A 152 1.74 -13.06 19.66
C ALA A 152 2.51 -11.89 19.05
N ILE A 153 1.81 -10.77 18.93
CA ILE A 153 2.34 -9.49 18.48
C ILE A 153 2.56 -8.61 19.71
N CYS A 154 3.73 -8.01 19.79
CA CYS A 154 4.00 -7.02 20.83
C CYS A 154 3.30 -5.70 20.44
N ASP A 155 2.37 -5.22 21.28
CA ASP A 155 1.74 -3.92 21.05
C ASP A 155 2.76 -2.79 21.28
N LEU A 156 3.12 -2.11 20.20
CA LEU A 156 4.02 -0.95 20.26
C LEU A 156 3.25 0.36 20.44
N GLY A 157 1.93 0.32 20.42
CA GLY A 157 1.05 1.46 20.69
C GLY A 157 0.99 2.50 19.57
N SER A 158 0.33 3.60 19.90
CA SER A 158 0.27 4.79 19.07
C SER A 158 0.59 6.03 19.90
N SER A 159 1.17 7.06 19.30
CA SER A 159 1.45 8.30 20.03
C SER A 159 1.18 9.55 19.22
N VAL A 160 0.91 10.64 19.95
CA VAL A 160 0.76 11.99 19.41
C VAL A 160 1.71 12.91 20.17
N ARG A 161 2.53 13.64 19.42
CA ARG A 161 3.51 14.59 19.98
C ARG A 161 2.99 16.01 19.96
N ASN A 162 3.17 16.70 21.09
CA ASN A 162 2.94 18.12 21.23
C ASN A 162 4.17 18.79 21.87
N GLY A 163 4.97 19.45 21.08
CA GLY A 163 6.23 20.05 21.52
C GLY A 163 7.23 19.03 22.06
N ASN A 164 7.60 19.16 23.33
CA ASN A 164 8.56 18.28 24.00
C ASN A 164 7.89 17.13 24.77
N ILE A 165 6.61 16.89 24.56
CA ILE A 165 5.86 15.80 25.19
C ILE A 165 5.19 15.00 24.10
N PHE A 166 5.16 13.67 24.23
CA PHE A 166 4.25 12.83 23.47
C PHE A 166 3.37 11.99 24.39
N THR A 167 2.10 11.88 24.04
CA THR A 167 1.15 10.99 24.71
C THR A 167 1.15 9.66 23.99
N LEU A 168 1.58 8.61 24.67
CA LEU A 168 1.58 7.23 24.17
C LEU A 168 0.34 6.50 24.66
N THR A 169 -0.40 5.90 23.74
CA THR A 169 -1.54 5.02 23.98
C THR A 169 -1.12 3.58 23.69
N TYR A 170 -1.30 2.66 24.62
CA TYR A 170 -0.82 1.27 24.57
C TYR A 170 -1.72 0.34 25.40
N ASP A 171 -1.52 -0.98 25.33
CA ASP A 171 -2.21 -1.98 26.17
C ASP A 171 -3.73 -1.75 26.30
N GLY A 172 -4.45 -1.67 25.18
CA GLY A 172 -5.90 -1.52 25.21
C GLY A 172 -6.41 -0.14 25.63
N GLY A 173 -5.59 0.91 25.47
CA GLY A 173 -6.02 2.30 25.64
C GLY A 173 -5.45 3.01 26.89
N LYS A 174 -4.52 2.40 27.59
CA LYS A 174 -3.74 3.09 28.63
C LYS A 174 -2.96 4.25 28.01
N LYS A 175 -2.85 5.36 28.72
CA LYS A 175 -2.15 6.56 28.26
C LYS A 175 -1.06 6.98 29.23
N VAL A 176 0.08 7.41 28.69
CA VAL A 176 1.17 7.99 29.44
C VAL A 176 1.79 9.15 28.66
N ASP A 177 2.09 10.24 29.34
CA ASP A 177 2.85 11.35 28.78
C ASP A 177 4.32 11.16 29.05
N VAL A 178 5.13 11.30 28.01
CA VAL A 178 6.57 11.08 28.06
C VAL A 178 7.30 12.34 27.59
N ASP A 179 8.27 12.77 28.37
CA ASP A 179 9.14 13.90 28.04
C ASP A 179 10.18 13.49 26.99
N MET A 180 10.25 14.23 25.91
CA MET A 180 11.15 13.95 24.79
C MET A 180 12.64 14.08 25.14
N ILE A 181 12.98 14.96 26.09
CA ILE A 181 14.37 15.23 26.45
C ILE A 181 14.89 14.13 27.38
N THR A 182 14.18 13.87 28.44
CA THR A 182 14.59 12.89 29.47
C THR A 182 14.20 11.46 29.13
N GLY A 183 13.12 11.25 28.36
CA GLY A 183 12.52 9.94 28.11
C GLY A 183 11.73 9.39 29.30
N LEU A 184 11.53 10.21 30.35
CA LEU A 184 10.78 9.81 31.54
C LEU A 184 9.29 10.07 31.37
N ALA A 185 8.47 9.22 32.01
CA ALA A 185 7.05 9.46 32.14
C ALA A 185 6.78 10.67 33.05
N ILE A 186 5.87 11.54 32.64
CA ILE A 186 5.36 12.65 33.43
C ILE A 186 4.27 12.17 34.38
N ASN A 187 3.46 11.21 33.90
CA ASN A 187 2.38 10.60 34.65
C ASN A 187 2.47 9.06 34.48
N GLY A 188 2.53 8.33 35.57
CA GLY A 188 2.61 6.88 35.56
C GLY A 188 3.99 6.30 35.24
N ILE A 189 4.03 5.15 34.56
CA ILE A 189 5.24 4.43 34.17
C ILE A 189 5.26 4.30 32.65
N ALA A 190 6.33 4.74 32.02
CA ALA A 190 6.50 4.59 30.56
C ALA A 190 6.67 3.11 30.20
N PRO A 191 5.88 2.58 29.24
CA PRO A 191 6.09 1.25 28.73
C PRO A 191 7.41 1.21 27.92
N LYS A 192 7.94 0.01 27.74
CA LYS A 192 9.22 -0.21 27.04
C LYS A 192 9.24 0.35 25.62
N CYS A 193 8.12 0.30 24.89
CA CYS A 193 7.98 0.85 23.54
C CYS A 193 8.12 2.38 23.48
N ALA A 194 7.99 3.11 24.60
CA ALA A 194 8.17 4.57 24.62
C ALA A 194 9.54 5.01 24.07
N LYS A 195 10.59 4.21 24.25
CA LYS A 195 11.93 4.47 23.71
C LYS A 195 11.92 4.49 22.18
N ILE A 196 11.16 3.59 21.55
CA ILE A 196 11.01 3.48 20.10
C ILE A 196 10.35 4.75 19.55
N HIS A 197 9.21 5.14 20.15
CA HIS A 197 8.52 6.37 19.76
C HIS A 197 9.42 7.59 19.89
N ARG A 198 10.15 7.70 21.01
CA ARG A 198 11.11 8.78 21.23
C ARG A 198 12.21 8.79 20.16
N ALA A 199 12.78 7.64 19.81
CA ALA A 199 13.82 7.54 18.80
C ALA A 199 13.31 7.96 17.41
N ILE A 200 12.08 7.56 17.04
CA ILE A 200 11.44 7.98 15.79
C ILE A 200 11.22 9.50 15.78
N TYR A 201 10.66 10.08 16.85
CA TYR A 201 10.47 11.54 16.95
C TYR A 201 11.79 12.33 16.95
N ALA A 202 12.90 11.72 17.36
CA ALA A 202 14.22 12.32 17.28
C ALA A 202 14.82 12.27 15.87
N SER A 203 14.43 11.29 15.05
CA SER A 203 14.99 11.09 13.70
C SER A 203 14.25 11.88 12.62
N GLN A 204 12.98 12.26 12.83
CA GLN A 204 12.18 12.96 11.82
C GLN A 204 11.09 13.85 12.41
N SER A 205 10.66 14.83 11.60
CA SER A 205 9.58 15.76 11.95
C SER A 205 8.22 15.15 11.68
N CYS A 206 7.76 14.28 12.57
CA CYS A 206 6.38 13.78 12.60
C CYS A 206 5.71 14.13 13.92
N THR A 207 4.37 14.16 13.93
CA THR A 207 3.59 14.42 15.14
C THR A 207 2.81 13.20 15.60
N MET A 208 2.69 12.18 14.77
CA MET A 208 1.92 10.97 15.05
C MET A 208 2.72 9.73 14.67
N ILE A 209 2.62 8.69 15.49
CA ILE A 209 3.17 7.36 15.26
C ILE A 209 2.07 6.35 15.58
N LYS A 210 1.92 5.31 14.76
CA LYS A 210 0.98 4.20 14.97
C LYS A 210 1.65 2.87 14.67
N HIS A 211 1.44 1.90 15.53
CA HIS A 211 1.72 0.50 15.25
C HIS A 211 0.60 -0.07 14.39
N VAL A 212 0.96 -0.67 13.25
CA VAL A 212 0.08 -1.37 12.33
C VAL A 212 0.56 -2.81 12.20
N ALA A 213 -0.32 -3.76 12.51
CA ALA A 213 0.03 -5.17 12.63
C ALA A 213 -1.13 -6.05 12.15
N ASN A 214 -1.72 -5.73 10.99
CA ASN A 214 -2.63 -6.66 10.36
C ASN A 214 -1.86 -7.89 9.82
N PRO A 215 -2.53 -8.98 9.49
CA PRO A 215 -1.87 -10.23 9.11
C PRO A 215 -0.87 -10.11 7.95
N TYR A 216 -1.11 -9.22 6.97
CA TYR A 216 -0.20 -9.03 5.84
C TYR A 216 1.10 -8.31 6.23
N GLU A 217 0.99 -7.27 7.05
CA GLU A 217 2.16 -6.53 7.55
C GLU A 217 3.04 -7.41 8.42
N VAL A 218 2.39 -8.20 9.29
CA VAL A 218 3.11 -9.17 10.13
C VAL A 218 3.82 -10.21 9.25
N ALA A 219 3.12 -10.80 8.27
CA ALA A 219 3.72 -11.80 7.37
C ALA A 219 4.91 -11.24 6.59
N VAL A 220 4.77 -10.04 6.01
CA VAL A 220 5.86 -9.40 5.26
C VAL A 220 7.04 -9.07 6.18
N SER A 221 6.79 -8.63 7.40
CA SER A 221 7.86 -8.37 8.38
C SER A 221 8.63 -9.63 8.80
N CYS A 222 8.04 -10.82 8.66
CA CYS A 222 8.75 -12.08 8.91
C CYS A 222 9.86 -12.39 7.89
N LEU A 223 9.85 -11.75 6.72
CA LEU A 223 10.91 -11.92 5.72
C LEU A 223 12.27 -11.37 6.18
N ASP A 224 12.28 -10.44 7.13
CA ASP A 224 13.48 -9.72 7.58
C ASP A 224 14.23 -9.02 6.42
N GLU A 225 13.48 -8.56 5.43
CA GLU A 225 14.00 -7.95 4.22
C GLU A 225 13.48 -6.52 4.02
N THR A 226 14.20 -5.74 3.23
CA THR A 226 13.72 -4.44 2.78
C THR A 226 12.60 -4.62 1.77
N MET A 227 11.42 -4.05 2.05
CA MET A 227 10.29 -4.00 1.13
C MET A 227 10.47 -2.87 0.10
N TYR A 228 10.28 -3.19 -1.18
CA TYR A 228 10.36 -2.22 -2.28
C TYR A 228 8.96 -1.96 -2.87
N PRO A 229 8.68 -0.72 -3.34
CA PRO A 229 7.39 -0.38 -3.91
C PRO A 229 7.03 -1.21 -5.14
N MET A 230 5.83 -1.75 -5.14
CA MET A 230 5.18 -2.39 -6.29
C MET A 230 4.03 -1.53 -6.84
N ILE A 231 3.66 -0.45 -6.15
CA ILE A 231 2.61 0.49 -6.55
C ILE A 231 3.08 1.93 -6.34
N ASP A 232 2.64 2.81 -7.22
CA ASP A 232 3.03 4.23 -7.24
C ASP A 232 2.67 4.95 -5.93
N ASP A 233 1.47 4.69 -5.38
CA ASP A 233 1.02 5.30 -4.12
C ASP A 233 1.94 4.95 -2.96
N PHE A 234 2.44 3.73 -2.91
CA PHE A 234 3.37 3.30 -1.89
C PHE A 234 4.69 4.08 -1.97
N ALA A 235 5.24 4.22 -3.17
CA ALA A 235 6.46 5.01 -3.39
C ALA A 235 6.28 6.47 -2.99
N GLN A 236 5.10 7.04 -3.25
CA GLN A 236 4.79 8.43 -2.94
C GLN A 236 4.60 8.65 -1.43
N ILE A 237 3.72 7.88 -0.81
CA ILE A 237 3.20 8.13 0.55
C ILE A 237 4.09 7.48 1.61
N VAL A 238 4.53 6.24 1.40
CA VAL A 238 5.31 5.50 2.40
C VAL A 238 6.80 5.79 2.25
N GLY A 239 7.35 5.59 1.06
CA GLY A 239 8.76 5.85 0.80
C GLY A 239 9.32 5.07 -0.38
N VAL A 240 10.59 5.30 -0.70
CA VAL A 240 11.31 4.63 -1.78
C VAL A 240 11.64 3.16 -1.47
N ASP A 241 11.59 2.80 -0.23
CA ASP A 241 11.66 1.46 0.34
C ASP A 241 11.16 1.51 1.79
N VAL A 242 10.92 0.36 2.42
CA VAL A 242 10.64 0.22 3.85
C VAL A 242 11.63 -0.79 4.42
N LYS A 243 12.46 -0.34 5.36
CA LYS A 243 13.43 -1.19 6.03
C LYS A 243 12.73 -2.12 7.01
N CYS A 244 13.21 -3.35 7.15
CA CYS A 244 12.87 -4.23 8.24
C CYS A 244 13.99 -4.19 9.29
N VAL A 245 13.61 -4.05 10.56
CA VAL A 245 14.56 -4.06 11.69
C VAL A 245 14.33 -5.34 12.48
N PRO A 246 15.39 -6.13 12.76
CA PRO A 246 15.29 -7.30 13.60
C PRO A 246 14.70 -6.96 14.98
N TRP A 247 13.76 -7.78 15.43
CA TRP A 247 13.18 -7.65 16.77
C TRP A 247 14.03 -8.42 17.78
N ILE A 248 15.18 -7.86 18.15
CA ILE A 248 16.09 -8.42 19.16
C ILE A 248 15.83 -7.67 20.46
N ASP A 249 15.25 -8.35 21.46
CA ASP A 249 14.97 -7.80 22.79
C ASP A 249 14.41 -6.36 22.71
N GLY A 250 13.23 -6.24 22.11
CA GLY A 250 12.59 -5.02 21.61
C GLY A 250 12.44 -3.81 22.53
N ASP A 251 13.03 -3.84 23.71
CA ASP A 251 13.06 -2.76 24.69
C ASP A 251 14.47 -2.19 24.93
N THR A 252 15.45 -2.57 24.12
CA THR A 252 16.81 -2.02 24.22
C THR A 252 16.92 -0.65 23.55
N ASP A 253 17.84 0.17 24.02
CA ASP A 253 18.13 1.49 23.42
C ASP A 253 18.73 1.30 22.01
N GLU A 254 19.45 0.22 21.76
CA GLU A 254 20.00 -0.17 20.46
C GLU A 254 18.88 -0.44 19.45
N CYS A 255 17.89 -1.26 19.79
CA CYS A 255 16.77 -1.55 18.93
C CYS A 255 15.99 -0.26 18.60
N ALA A 256 15.68 0.58 19.58
CA ALA A 256 15.01 1.85 19.38
C ALA A 256 15.80 2.77 18.43
N LYS A 257 17.13 2.83 18.57
CA LYS A 257 18.02 3.62 17.72
C LYS A 257 18.04 3.10 16.28
N GLU A 258 18.10 1.79 16.07
CA GLU A 258 18.07 1.20 14.73
C GLU A 258 16.72 1.44 14.03
N ILE A 259 15.60 1.35 14.77
CA ILE A 259 14.27 1.69 14.23
C ILE A 259 14.23 3.19 13.83
N GLY A 260 14.73 4.09 14.68
CA GLY A 260 14.81 5.51 14.37
C GLY A 260 15.66 5.82 13.12
N LYS A 261 16.76 5.09 12.91
CA LYS A 261 17.56 5.22 11.68
C LYS A 261 16.87 4.62 10.46
N ALA A 262 16.22 3.48 10.63
CA ALA A 262 15.58 2.76 9.53
C ALA A 262 14.40 3.55 8.94
N ILE A 263 13.66 4.28 9.77
CA ILE A 263 12.50 5.07 9.32
C ILE A 263 12.88 6.43 8.72
N ASP A 264 14.11 6.90 8.93
CA ASP A 264 14.55 8.21 8.44
C ASP A 264 14.34 8.36 6.92
N GLY A 265 13.68 9.45 6.52
CA GLY A 265 13.27 9.73 5.13
C GLY A 265 12.06 8.91 4.63
N ARG A 266 11.46 8.08 5.48
CA ARG A 266 10.32 7.20 5.20
C ARG A 266 9.16 7.47 6.14
N ASN A 267 7.96 7.02 5.77
CA ASN A 267 6.81 7.11 6.66
C ASN A 267 6.45 5.74 7.29
N ALA A 268 7.28 4.73 7.08
CA ALA A 268 7.12 3.42 7.71
C ALA A 268 8.46 2.71 7.94
N VAL A 269 8.47 1.82 8.93
CA VAL A 269 9.52 0.82 9.19
C VAL A 269 8.87 -0.49 9.59
N LEU A 270 9.29 -1.61 9.00
CA LEU A 270 8.89 -2.94 9.41
C LEU A 270 9.69 -3.38 10.64
N ILE A 271 9.03 -4.07 11.54
CA ILE A 271 9.64 -4.69 12.72
C ILE A 271 9.49 -6.20 12.56
N GLN A 272 10.60 -6.91 12.51
CA GLN A 272 10.63 -8.35 12.24
C GLN A 272 9.61 -9.11 13.10
N GLY A 273 8.67 -9.81 12.43
CA GLY A 273 7.62 -10.60 13.09
C GLY A 273 6.59 -9.78 13.87
N ASN A 274 6.60 -8.43 13.75
CA ASN A 274 5.74 -7.57 14.58
C ASN A 274 4.98 -6.48 13.78
N GLY A 275 4.91 -6.61 12.45
CA GLY A 275 4.26 -5.63 11.60
C GLY A 275 5.09 -4.39 11.34
N ALA A 276 4.49 -3.19 11.41
CA ALA A 276 5.18 -1.94 11.10
C ALA A 276 4.80 -0.80 12.06
N LEU A 277 5.69 0.19 12.15
CA LEU A 277 5.38 1.53 12.68
C LEU A 277 5.27 2.50 11.52
N VAL A 278 4.19 3.30 11.51
CA VAL A 278 3.94 4.34 10.53
C VAL A 278 3.93 5.72 11.17
N THR A 279 4.31 6.76 10.41
CA THR A 279 4.45 8.13 10.91
C THR A 279 3.78 9.14 10.01
N GLY A 280 3.03 10.06 10.60
CA GLY A 280 2.31 11.12 9.88
C GLY A 280 2.18 12.40 10.70
N ASN A 281 1.45 13.39 10.15
CA ASN A 281 1.23 14.68 10.79
C ASN A 281 -0.25 15.04 10.98
N SER A 282 -1.15 14.19 10.49
CA SER A 282 -2.60 14.35 10.61
C SER A 282 -3.31 13.00 10.63
N ASP A 283 -4.54 12.96 11.10
CA ASP A 283 -5.38 11.76 11.04
C ASP A 283 -5.59 11.26 9.60
N GLY A 284 -5.67 12.18 8.63
CA GLY A 284 -5.76 11.83 7.21
C GLY A 284 -4.48 11.15 6.69
N ASP A 285 -3.29 11.62 7.11
CA ASP A 285 -2.02 10.96 6.79
C ASP A 285 -1.99 9.55 7.38
N MET A 286 -2.41 9.40 8.64
CA MET A 286 -2.39 8.11 9.32
C MET A 286 -3.35 7.10 8.68
N GLN A 287 -4.54 7.53 8.26
CA GLN A 287 -5.50 6.69 7.52
C GLN A 287 -4.94 6.28 6.15
N ALA A 288 -4.34 7.21 5.41
CA ALA A 288 -3.73 6.90 4.12
C ALA A 288 -2.57 5.91 4.27
N LEU A 289 -1.71 6.10 5.27
CA LEU A 289 -0.59 5.22 5.55
C LEU A 289 -1.04 3.80 5.94
N ASP A 290 -2.06 3.67 6.78
CA ASP A 290 -2.66 2.40 7.18
C ASP A 290 -3.12 1.61 5.95
N LEU A 291 -3.94 2.25 5.12
CA LEU A 291 -4.47 1.64 3.88
C LEU A 291 -3.37 1.26 2.88
N ILE A 292 -2.37 2.12 2.68
CA ILE A 292 -1.32 1.88 1.69
C ILE A 292 -0.30 0.86 2.19
N MET A 293 0.00 0.81 3.49
CA MET A 293 0.84 -0.25 4.07
C MET A 293 0.17 -1.61 3.92
N GLU A 294 -1.10 -1.75 4.33
CA GLU A 294 -1.85 -2.99 4.15
C GLU A 294 -1.85 -3.43 2.68
N LYS A 295 -2.25 -2.51 1.76
CA LYS A 295 -2.30 -2.79 0.32
C LYS A 295 -0.93 -3.20 -0.25
N GLY A 296 0.14 -2.53 0.18
CA GLY A 296 1.50 -2.84 -0.25
C GLY A 296 1.96 -4.22 0.23
N CYS A 297 1.69 -4.56 1.48
CA CYS A 297 2.02 -5.87 2.04
C CYS A 297 1.17 -6.99 1.41
N GLU A 298 -0.13 -6.78 1.20
CA GLU A 298 -0.97 -7.73 0.47
C GLU A 298 -0.50 -7.92 -0.97
N ALA A 299 -0.10 -6.84 -1.65
CA ALA A 299 0.48 -6.91 -2.99
C ALA A 299 1.74 -7.77 -3.01
N GLN A 300 2.64 -7.63 -2.05
CA GLN A 300 3.84 -8.46 -1.97
C GLN A 300 3.52 -9.94 -1.80
N VAL A 301 2.55 -10.27 -0.94
CA VAL A 301 2.08 -11.65 -0.72
C VAL A 301 1.48 -12.22 -2.01
N ASP A 302 0.51 -11.54 -2.60
CA ASP A 302 -0.22 -12.05 -3.76
C ASP A 302 0.66 -12.15 -5.01
N VAL A 303 1.48 -11.13 -5.27
CA VAL A 303 2.40 -11.11 -6.42
C VAL A 303 3.48 -12.18 -6.29
N SER A 304 3.95 -12.48 -5.08
CA SER A 304 4.83 -13.64 -4.83
C SER A 304 4.14 -14.95 -5.28
N ILE A 305 2.86 -15.15 -4.96
CA ILE A 305 2.11 -16.34 -5.38
C ILE A 305 1.97 -16.41 -6.90
N PHE A 306 1.86 -15.29 -7.60
CA PHE A 306 1.88 -15.25 -9.07
C PHE A 306 3.25 -15.59 -9.68
N ASN A 307 4.32 -15.64 -8.89
CA ASN A 307 5.72 -15.76 -9.37
C ASN A 307 6.10 -14.66 -10.39
N ARG A 308 5.53 -13.47 -10.25
CA ARG A 308 5.75 -12.33 -11.16
C ARG A 308 5.95 -11.03 -10.38
N PRO A 309 6.96 -10.95 -9.51
CA PRO A 309 7.25 -9.70 -8.83
C PRO A 309 7.77 -8.67 -9.84
N HIS A 310 7.11 -7.56 -9.94
CA HIS A 310 7.56 -6.38 -10.65
C HIS A 310 7.60 -5.21 -9.68
N PHE A 311 8.73 -4.53 -9.63
CA PHE A 311 8.92 -3.38 -8.76
C PHE A 311 8.92 -2.10 -9.57
N VAL A 312 8.43 -1.04 -8.97
CA VAL A 312 8.57 0.31 -9.53
C VAL A 312 10.07 0.66 -9.57
N PRO A 313 10.59 1.20 -10.68
CA PRO A 313 12.00 1.55 -10.78
C PRO A 313 12.44 2.51 -9.67
N LYS A 314 13.54 2.20 -8.99
CA LYS A 314 14.01 2.96 -7.81
C LYS A 314 14.18 4.47 -8.08
N ALA A 315 14.67 4.84 -9.26
CA ALA A 315 14.82 6.24 -9.65
C ALA A 315 13.45 6.96 -9.74
N GLU A 316 12.42 6.25 -10.21
CA GLU A 316 11.07 6.79 -10.29
C GLU A 316 10.40 6.87 -8.92
N CYS A 317 10.63 5.88 -8.03
CA CYS A 317 10.21 5.95 -6.63
C CYS A 317 10.76 7.22 -5.95
N PHE A 318 12.05 7.50 -6.14
CA PHE A 318 12.69 8.68 -5.58
C PHE A 318 12.08 9.98 -6.13
N LEU A 319 11.83 10.04 -7.43
CA LEU A 319 11.21 11.20 -8.07
C LEU A 319 9.77 11.42 -7.58
N MET A 320 8.97 10.36 -7.54
CA MET A 320 7.58 10.40 -7.04
C MET A 320 7.53 10.85 -5.58
N ARG A 321 8.40 10.30 -4.73
CA ARG A 321 8.51 10.71 -3.31
C ARG A 321 8.87 12.18 -3.17
N THR A 322 9.84 12.63 -3.94
CA THR A 322 10.28 14.05 -3.92
C THR A 322 9.16 15.00 -4.32
N VAL A 323 8.44 14.67 -5.39
CA VAL A 323 7.28 15.47 -5.85
C VAL A 323 6.16 15.45 -4.81
N TYR A 324 5.87 14.30 -4.21
CA TYR A 324 4.86 14.18 -3.15
C TYR A 324 5.19 15.07 -1.95
N LEU A 325 6.39 14.99 -1.41
CA LEU A 325 6.84 15.80 -0.27
C LEU A 325 6.87 17.31 -0.58
N ALA A 326 7.25 17.68 -1.79
CA ALA A 326 7.31 19.08 -2.19
C ALA A 326 5.94 19.73 -2.40
N LYS A 327 4.96 18.98 -2.89
CA LYS A 327 3.72 19.52 -3.44
C LYS A 327 2.45 19.01 -2.74
N TYR A 328 2.32 17.69 -2.56
CA TYR A 328 1.06 17.09 -2.13
C TYR A 328 0.92 17.02 -0.60
N SER A 329 1.97 16.68 0.12
CA SER A 329 1.94 16.61 1.59
C SER A 329 1.58 17.95 2.25
N LYS A 330 1.83 19.09 1.55
CA LYS A 330 1.49 20.44 2.03
C LYS A 330 0.06 20.89 1.69
N GLN A 331 -0.68 20.15 0.86
CA GLN A 331 -2.05 20.50 0.47
C GLN A 331 -3.10 19.92 1.43
N ILE A 332 -2.77 18.87 2.13
CA ILE A 332 -3.66 18.21 3.11
C ILE A 332 -3.81 19.05 4.38
N ASN A 333 -2.88 19.96 4.64
CA ASN A 333 -2.86 20.83 5.83
C ASN A 333 -3.42 22.26 5.55
N LYS A 334 -4.18 22.45 4.49
CA LYS A 334 -4.96 23.66 4.18
C LYS A 334 -6.45 23.35 4.08
#